data_50ee7b84b6a608e44092663aa2f43326
#
_entry.id   50ee7b84b6a608e44092663aa2f43326
#
_cell.length_a   1.000
_cell.length_b   1.000
_cell.length_c   1.000
_cell.angle_alpha   90.00
_cell.angle_beta   90.00
_cell.angle_gamma   90.00
#
_symmetry.space_group_name_H-M   'P 1'
#
loop_
_entity.id
_entity.type
_entity.pdbx_description
1 polymer ?
#
loop_
_entity_poly.entity_id
_entity_poly.type
_entity_poly.pdbx_seq_one_letter_code
_entity_poly.pdbx_strand_id
1 'polypeptide(L)'
;MKTPQISHGVIDIKTGKEITTPLGLPRNAPMKIELKNIKLAQFASQETNCYQASIYVDGKKSGTVSNDGRGGADEIDWNSKEIELRVDLWVKGQPPIYSDILFALTPEDPYLKFSLEVFFAELVDIWLATKDLKRTLKKGLIIRQPDEPKGEYTIYSDSLAKNKPQEYFDGLKRIKRISQESICFNLLPFDEALTTWRTI
;
A
#
# COMPACT_ATOMS: atom_id res chain seq x y z
N MET A 1 -8.04 26.74 -10.57
CA MET A 1 -6.60 26.65 -10.90
C MET A 1 -6.25 25.19 -11.08
N LYS A 2 -5.82 24.76 -12.27
CA LYS A 2 -5.40 23.38 -12.53
C LYS A 2 -3.97 23.23 -12.02
N THR A 3 -3.73 22.30 -11.11
CA THR A 3 -2.38 21.91 -10.67
C THR A 3 -1.59 21.38 -11.88
N PRO A 4 -0.37 21.87 -12.16
CA PRO A 4 0.42 21.36 -13.27
C PRO A 4 0.81 19.91 -12.97
N GLN A 5 0.40 18.99 -13.85
CA GLN A 5 0.91 17.61 -13.87
C GLN A 5 2.34 17.68 -14.39
N ILE A 6 3.31 17.44 -13.51
CA ILE A 6 4.71 17.30 -13.89
C ILE A 6 4.88 15.90 -14.48
N SER A 7 4.94 15.80 -15.80
CA SER A 7 5.34 14.59 -16.50
C SER A 7 6.86 14.45 -16.34
N HIS A 8 7.30 13.50 -15.52
CA HIS A 8 8.71 13.16 -15.42
C HIS A 8 9.04 12.11 -16.49
N GLY A 9 9.32 12.54 -17.69
CA GLY A 9 9.97 11.70 -18.71
C GLY A 9 11.38 11.34 -18.22
N VAL A 10 11.71 10.05 -18.22
CA VAL A 10 13.09 9.62 -17.98
C VAL A 10 13.89 9.90 -19.24
N ILE A 11 14.84 10.84 -19.15
CA ILE A 11 15.74 11.19 -20.25
C ILE A 11 17.03 10.37 -20.09
N ASP A 12 17.46 9.70 -21.14
CA ASP A 12 18.78 9.09 -21.21
C ASP A 12 19.85 10.19 -21.11
N ILE A 13 20.62 10.17 -20.02
CA ILE A 13 21.62 11.19 -19.68
C ILE A 13 22.72 11.27 -20.76
N LYS A 14 22.97 10.18 -21.54
CA LYS A 14 24.00 10.15 -22.59
C LYS A 14 23.50 10.69 -23.93
N THR A 15 22.23 10.51 -24.22
CA THR A 15 21.66 10.84 -25.54
C THR A 15 20.70 12.01 -25.53
N GLY A 16 20.24 12.46 -24.35
CA GLY A 16 19.22 13.52 -24.18
C GLY A 16 17.84 13.15 -24.73
N LYS A 17 17.63 11.89 -25.10
CA LYS A 17 16.36 11.40 -25.65
C LYS A 17 15.49 10.76 -24.57
N GLU A 18 14.20 10.95 -24.68
CA GLU A 18 13.22 10.27 -23.83
C GLU A 18 13.30 8.74 -24.06
N ILE A 19 13.44 7.98 -22.97
CA ILE A 19 13.51 6.52 -23.04
C ILE A 19 12.09 6.00 -23.21
N THR A 20 11.77 5.50 -24.40
CA THR A 20 10.52 4.82 -24.71
C THR A 20 10.69 3.29 -24.58
N THR A 21 9.60 2.61 -24.27
CA THR A 21 9.54 1.15 -24.31
C THR A 21 9.57 0.65 -25.78
N PRO A 22 9.85 -0.64 -26.04
CA PRO A 22 9.74 -1.22 -27.38
C PRO A 22 8.37 -1.02 -28.05
N LEU A 23 7.33 -0.72 -27.26
CA LEU A 23 5.99 -0.40 -27.73
C LEU A 23 5.76 1.11 -27.95
N GLY A 24 6.83 1.94 -27.94
CA GLY A 24 6.74 3.39 -28.14
C GLY A 24 6.16 4.18 -26.96
N LEU A 25 5.89 3.53 -25.83
CA LEU A 25 5.37 4.19 -24.63
C LEU A 25 6.52 4.72 -23.77
N PRO A 26 6.42 5.91 -23.17
CA PRO A 26 7.38 6.36 -22.18
C PRO A 26 7.43 5.37 -21.01
N ARG A 27 8.63 5.03 -20.51
CA ARG A 27 8.84 4.05 -19.42
C ARG A 27 8.00 4.35 -18.18
N ASN A 28 7.74 5.61 -17.91
CA ASN A 28 6.99 6.10 -16.75
C ASN A 28 5.65 6.72 -17.15
N ALA A 29 5.04 6.31 -18.27
CA ALA A 29 3.67 6.72 -18.54
C ALA A 29 2.78 6.37 -17.34
N PRO A 30 1.92 7.30 -16.87
CA PRO A 30 1.05 7.01 -15.75
C PRO A 30 0.17 5.82 -16.12
N MET A 31 0.25 4.76 -15.30
CA MET A 31 -0.51 3.53 -15.47
C MET A 31 -1.25 3.25 -14.18
N LYS A 32 -2.54 3.00 -14.27
CA LYS A 32 -3.35 2.63 -13.12
C LYS A 32 -3.52 1.10 -13.09
N ILE A 33 -2.89 0.46 -12.12
CA ILE A 33 -3.03 -0.98 -11.89
C ILE A 33 -3.80 -1.18 -10.58
N GLU A 34 -4.86 -1.97 -10.63
CA GLU A 34 -5.75 -2.25 -9.49
C GLU A 34 -6.03 -3.74 -9.38
N LEU A 35 -6.06 -4.26 -8.16
CA LEU A 35 -6.64 -5.57 -7.88
C LEU A 35 -8.12 -5.41 -7.50
N LYS A 36 -9.00 -6.19 -8.13
CA LYS A 36 -10.43 -6.24 -7.79
C LYS A 36 -10.85 -7.67 -7.50
N ASN A 37 -12.00 -7.81 -6.82
CA ASN A 37 -12.55 -9.11 -6.44
C ASN A 37 -11.57 -9.99 -5.66
N ILE A 38 -10.79 -9.37 -4.76
CA ILE A 38 -9.81 -10.08 -3.95
C ILE A 38 -10.55 -11.03 -2.99
N LYS A 39 -10.22 -12.31 -3.11
CA LYS A 39 -10.67 -13.38 -2.21
C LYS A 39 -9.46 -13.89 -1.44
N LEU A 40 -9.48 -13.75 -0.13
CA LEU A 40 -8.44 -14.21 0.77
C LEU A 40 -8.93 -15.45 1.52
N ALA A 41 -8.12 -16.50 1.52
CA ALA A 41 -8.33 -17.70 2.31
C ALA A 41 -7.36 -17.73 3.50
N GLN A 42 -7.70 -16.99 4.56
CA GLN A 42 -6.82 -16.81 5.72
C GLN A 42 -6.41 -18.14 6.38
N PHE A 43 -7.29 -19.16 6.36
CA PHE A 43 -7.00 -20.49 6.89
C PHE A 43 -5.93 -21.26 6.10
N ALA A 44 -5.69 -20.88 4.84
CA ALA A 44 -4.70 -21.49 3.96
C ALA A 44 -3.42 -20.64 3.82
N SER A 45 -3.39 -19.44 4.42
CA SER A 45 -2.24 -18.54 4.44
C SER A 45 -1.24 -19.03 5.51
N GLN A 46 -0.20 -19.74 5.09
CA GLN A 46 0.84 -20.30 5.97
C GLN A 46 2.07 -19.37 6.00
N GLU A 47 2.77 -19.26 4.88
CA GLU A 47 3.97 -18.44 4.74
C GLU A 47 3.72 -17.14 3.95
N THR A 48 2.74 -17.20 3.04
CA THR A 48 2.27 -16.05 2.25
C THR A 48 0.75 -15.93 2.37
N ASN A 49 0.18 -14.83 1.87
CA ASN A 49 -1.26 -14.69 1.77
C ASN A 49 -1.82 -15.63 0.71
N CYS A 50 -2.72 -16.56 1.09
CA CYS A 50 -3.46 -17.37 0.11
C CYS A 50 -4.60 -16.54 -0.46
N TYR A 51 -4.50 -16.12 -1.74
CA TYR A 51 -5.48 -15.25 -2.34
C TYR A 51 -5.67 -15.48 -3.84
N GLN A 52 -6.78 -14.94 -4.36
CA GLN A 52 -7.05 -14.80 -5.78
C GLN A 52 -7.64 -13.41 -6.05
N ALA A 53 -7.22 -12.75 -7.13
CA ALA A 53 -7.73 -11.45 -7.54
C ALA A 53 -7.80 -11.29 -9.05
N SER A 54 -8.61 -10.34 -9.52
CA SER A 54 -8.63 -9.89 -10.92
C SER A 54 -7.74 -8.66 -11.07
N ILE A 55 -6.84 -8.69 -12.05
CA ILE A 55 -5.95 -7.57 -12.40
C ILE A 55 -6.69 -6.64 -13.36
N TYR A 56 -6.70 -5.36 -13.05
CA TYR A 56 -7.22 -4.30 -13.92
C TYR A 56 -6.10 -3.32 -14.25
N VAL A 57 -5.91 -3.04 -15.53
CA VAL A 57 -4.95 -2.05 -16.05
C VAL A 57 -5.75 -0.98 -16.77
N ASP A 58 -5.61 0.28 -16.33
CA ASP A 58 -6.33 1.44 -16.87
C ASP A 58 -7.85 1.20 -16.95
N GLY A 59 -8.40 0.53 -15.90
CA GLY A 59 -9.83 0.23 -15.76
C GLY A 59 -10.32 -1.00 -16.54
N LYS A 60 -9.48 -1.67 -17.35
CA LYS A 60 -9.83 -2.87 -18.11
C LYS A 60 -9.32 -4.14 -17.42
N LYS A 61 -10.14 -5.19 -17.32
CA LYS A 61 -9.70 -6.48 -16.80
C LYS A 61 -8.62 -7.06 -17.73
N SER A 62 -7.44 -7.30 -17.19
CA SER A 62 -6.23 -7.65 -17.93
C SER A 62 -5.64 -8.99 -17.56
N GLY A 63 -6.13 -9.61 -16.48
CA GLY A 63 -5.64 -10.91 -16.04
C GLY A 63 -6.18 -11.29 -14.66
N THR A 64 -5.58 -12.33 -14.10
CA THR A 64 -5.78 -12.79 -12.71
C THR A 64 -4.44 -13.02 -12.04
N VAL A 65 -4.42 -12.91 -10.73
CA VAL A 65 -3.28 -13.25 -9.89
C VAL A 65 -3.75 -14.09 -8.72
N SER A 66 -2.96 -15.08 -8.33
CA SER A 66 -3.25 -15.94 -7.18
C SER A 66 -1.97 -16.40 -6.49
N ASN A 67 -2.12 -16.75 -5.21
CA ASN A 67 -1.06 -17.38 -4.41
C ASN A 67 -1.71 -18.46 -3.53
N ASP A 68 -1.08 -19.60 -3.41
CA ASP A 68 -1.60 -20.73 -2.61
C ASP A 68 -1.29 -20.61 -1.11
N GLY A 69 -0.51 -19.62 -0.69
CA GLY A 69 -0.20 -19.32 0.71
C GLY A 69 0.94 -20.13 1.33
N ARG A 70 1.71 -20.86 0.52
CA ARG A 70 2.78 -21.77 0.97
C ARG A 70 4.20 -21.25 0.75
N GLY A 71 4.37 -19.94 0.60
CA GLY A 71 5.67 -19.31 0.41
C GLY A 71 6.15 -19.28 -1.05
N GLY A 72 5.34 -19.79 -1.99
CA GLY A 72 5.64 -19.71 -3.43
C GLY A 72 5.38 -18.32 -4.02
N ALA A 73 5.88 -18.10 -5.24
CA ALA A 73 5.62 -16.91 -6.04
C ALA A 73 4.13 -16.81 -6.42
N ASP A 74 3.67 -15.59 -6.70
CA ASP A 74 2.35 -15.36 -7.27
C ASP A 74 2.22 -15.99 -8.68
N GLU A 75 1.14 -16.71 -8.93
CA GLU A 75 0.75 -17.17 -10.25
C GLU A 75 -0.05 -16.08 -10.95
N ILE A 76 0.46 -15.59 -12.09
CA ILE A 76 -0.17 -14.51 -12.86
C ILE A 76 -0.56 -15.03 -14.23
N ASP A 77 -1.86 -14.94 -14.53
CA ASP A 77 -2.42 -15.28 -15.85
C ASP A 77 -2.89 -14.00 -16.55
N TRP A 78 -2.19 -13.62 -17.62
CA TRP A 78 -2.47 -12.43 -18.40
C TRP A 78 -3.36 -12.70 -19.60
N ASN A 79 -4.33 -11.84 -19.86
CA ASN A 79 -5.17 -11.93 -21.06
C ASN A 79 -4.39 -11.66 -22.36
N SER A 80 -3.21 -11.02 -22.28
CA SER A 80 -2.39 -10.64 -23.43
C SER A 80 -0.93 -10.50 -23.03
N LYS A 81 -0.04 -11.04 -23.86
CA LYS A 81 1.43 -10.90 -23.70
C LYS A 81 1.89 -9.44 -23.80
N GLU A 82 1.21 -8.65 -24.59
CA GLU A 82 1.49 -7.21 -24.71
C GLU A 82 1.25 -6.48 -23.38
N ILE A 83 0.12 -6.77 -22.70
CA ILE A 83 -0.20 -6.17 -21.41
C ILE A 83 0.80 -6.62 -20.35
N GLU A 84 1.15 -7.91 -20.33
CA GLU A 84 2.18 -8.43 -19.43
C GLU A 84 3.48 -7.66 -19.57
N LEU A 85 4.03 -7.54 -20.78
CA LEU A 85 5.27 -6.82 -21.04
C LEU A 85 5.17 -5.34 -20.64
N ARG A 86 4.06 -4.69 -20.94
CA ARG A 86 3.83 -3.29 -20.58
C ARG A 86 3.82 -3.07 -19.07
N VAL A 87 3.14 -3.94 -18.32
CA VAL A 87 3.06 -3.87 -16.86
C VAL A 87 4.41 -4.21 -16.23
N ASP A 88 5.09 -5.26 -16.68
CA ASP A 88 6.41 -5.65 -16.17
C ASP A 88 7.44 -4.53 -16.33
N LEU A 89 7.48 -3.90 -17.51
CA LEU A 89 8.38 -2.76 -17.75
C LEU A 89 8.04 -1.56 -16.85
N TRP A 90 6.76 -1.27 -16.65
CA TRP A 90 6.33 -0.19 -15.78
C TRP A 90 6.67 -0.47 -14.32
N VAL A 91 6.42 -1.67 -13.82
CA VAL A 91 6.75 -2.10 -12.46
C VAL A 91 8.26 -2.03 -12.20
N LYS A 92 9.09 -2.52 -13.12
CA LYS A 92 10.55 -2.44 -13.02
C LYS A 92 11.11 -1.01 -13.07
N GLY A 93 10.34 -0.08 -13.56
CA GLY A 93 10.66 1.35 -13.56
C GLY A 93 10.28 2.09 -12.27
N GLN A 94 9.60 1.44 -11.34
CA GLN A 94 9.24 2.06 -10.06
C GLN A 94 10.44 2.16 -9.12
N PRO A 95 10.47 3.16 -8.21
CA PRO A 95 11.52 3.26 -7.21
C PRO A 95 11.50 2.02 -6.31
N PRO A 96 12.68 1.53 -5.89
CA PRO A 96 12.77 0.37 -5.01
C PRO A 96 12.19 0.67 -3.62
N ILE A 97 11.71 -0.37 -2.93
CA ILE A 97 11.17 -0.27 -1.57
C ILE A 97 12.29 -0.56 -0.57
N TYR A 98 12.40 0.27 0.47
CA TYR A 98 13.26 -0.05 1.61
C TYR A 98 12.75 -1.29 2.35
N SER A 99 13.64 -2.19 2.72
CA SER A 99 13.32 -3.42 3.43
C SER A 99 14.21 -3.58 4.67
N ASP A 100 13.61 -3.63 5.84
CA ASP A 100 14.31 -3.90 7.11
C ASP A 100 15.03 -5.25 7.09
N ILE A 101 14.48 -6.25 6.40
CA ILE A 101 15.09 -7.57 6.26
C ILE A 101 16.36 -7.47 5.42
N LEU A 102 16.32 -6.77 4.28
CA LEU A 102 17.50 -6.55 3.44
C LEU A 102 18.53 -5.69 4.17
N PHE A 103 18.11 -4.65 4.90
CA PHE A 103 19.02 -3.85 5.70
C PHE A 103 19.77 -4.71 6.75
N ALA A 104 19.10 -5.66 7.37
CA ALA A 104 19.73 -6.57 8.33
C ALA A 104 20.73 -7.56 7.67
N LEU A 105 20.48 -7.95 6.41
CA LEU A 105 21.32 -8.92 5.67
C LEU A 105 22.39 -8.26 4.81
N THR A 106 22.06 -7.16 4.16
CA THR A 106 22.88 -6.40 3.21
C THR A 106 22.71 -4.90 3.45
N PRO A 107 23.33 -4.34 4.52
CA PRO A 107 23.15 -2.92 4.88
C PRO A 107 23.52 -1.93 3.79
N GLU A 108 24.42 -2.33 2.85
CA GLU A 108 24.88 -1.55 1.72
C GLU A 108 23.84 -1.43 0.59
N ASP A 109 22.86 -2.35 0.50
CA ASP A 109 21.77 -2.30 -0.47
C ASP A 109 20.44 -2.79 0.17
N PRO A 110 19.82 -1.98 1.03
CA PRO A 110 18.60 -2.35 1.77
C PRO A 110 17.33 -2.25 0.92
N TYR A 111 17.46 -2.05 -0.39
CA TYR A 111 16.33 -1.77 -1.25
C TYR A 111 15.91 -2.97 -2.08
N LEU A 112 14.63 -3.35 -1.91
CA LEU A 112 14.00 -4.37 -2.74
C LEU A 112 13.57 -3.79 -4.09
N LYS A 113 14.11 -4.32 -5.17
CA LYS A 113 13.69 -3.95 -6.53
C LYS A 113 12.27 -4.46 -6.79
N PHE A 114 11.44 -3.62 -7.40
CA PHE A 114 10.12 -4.04 -7.80
C PHE A 114 10.18 -5.13 -8.87
N SER A 115 9.54 -6.26 -8.58
CA SER A 115 9.10 -7.26 -9.54
C SER A 115 7.58 -7.28 -9.56
N LEU A 116 6.96 -7.97 -10.52
CA LEU A 116 5.50 -8.16 -10.52
C LEU A 116 5.01 -8.78 -9.22
N GLU A 117 5.75 -9.74 -8.70
CA GLU A 117 5.47 -10.46 -7.46
C GLU A 117 5.45 -9.50 -6.26
N VAL A 118 6.52 -8.73 -6.05
CA VAL A 118 6.61 -7.71 -5.00
C VAL A 118 5.50 -6.68 -5.14
N PHE A 119 5.20 -6.26 -6.38
CA PHE A 119 4.18 -5.27 -6.65
C PHE A 119 2.76 -5.77 -6.30
N PHE A 120 2.41 -7.01 -6.67
CA PHE A 120 1.09 -7.56 -6.34
C PHE A 120 0.96 -7.90 -4.86
N ALA A 121 2.01 -8.41 -4.21
CA ALA A 121 2.04 -8.59 -2.76
C ALA A 121 1.76 -7.27 -2.03
N GLU A 122 2.42 -6.18 -2.43
CA GLU A 122 2.19 -4.84 -1.87
C GLU A 122 0.74 -4.37 -2.06
N LEU A 123 0.12 -4.60 -3.22
CA LEU A 123 -1.29 -4.25 -3.45
C LEU A 123 -2.25 -5.06 -2.56
N VAL A 124 -1.95 -6.33 -2.30
CA VAL A 124 -2.73 -7.17 -1.38
C VAL A 124 -2.58 -6.68 0.05
N ASP A 125 -1.38 -6.32 0.48
CA ASP A 125 -1.11 -5.79 1.82
C ASP A 125 -1.79 -4.44 2.05
N ILE A 126 -1.77 -3.54 1.06
CA ILE A 126 -2.54 -2.28 1.10
C ILE A 126 -4.03 -2.56 1.24
N TRP A 127 -4.57 -3.53 0.49
CA TRP A 127 -5.98 -3.91 0.58
C TRP A 127 -6.33 -4.47 1.97
N LEU A 128 -5.48 -5.34 2.54
CA LEU A 128 -5.65 -5.90 3.87
C LEU A 128 -5.64 -4.80 4.94
N ALA A 129 -4.63 -3.94 4.93
CA ALA A 129 -4.52 -2.81 5.84
C ALA A 129 -5.72 -1.86 5.73
N THR A 130 -6.16 -1.57 4.49
CA THR A 130 -7.37 -0.77 4.23
C THR A 130 -8.62 -1.38 4.86
N LYS A 131 -8.80 -2.68 4.69
CA LYS A 131 -9.95 -3.41 5.23
C LYS A 131 -9.92 -3.43 6.77
N ASP A 132 -8.74 -3.65 7.35
CA ASP A 132 -8.55 -3.69 8.79
C ASP A 132 -8.76 -2.32 9.43
N LEU A 133 -8.12 -1.28 8.90
CA LEU A 133 -8.32 0.10 9.36
C LEU A 133 -9.80 0.49 9.30
N LYS A 134 -10.48 0.29 8.17
CA LYS A 134 -11.92 0.58 8.04
C LYS A 134 -12.78 -0.17 9.06
N ARG A 135 -12.43 -1.43 9.36
CA ARG A 135 -13.12 -2.23 10.37
C ARG A 135 -12.87 -1.68 11.77
N THR A 136 -11.63 -1.30 12.07
CA THR A 136 -11.21 -0.81 13.37
C THR A 136 -11.78 0.58 13.67
N LEU A 137 -11.77 1.49 12.70
CA LEU A 137 -12.37 2.82 12.83
C LEU A 137 -13.88 2.79 13.18
N LYS A 138 -14.59 1.72 12.82
CA LYS A 138 -16.01 1.53 13.20
C LYS A 138 -16.21 1.16 14.67
N LYS A 139 -15.18 0.67 15.36
CA LYS A 139 -15.27 0.26 16.77
C LYS A 139 -15.32 1.46 17.72
N GLY A 140 -14.65 2.57 17.36
CA GLY A 140 -14.59 3.77 18.18
C GLY A 140 -13.49 4.72 17.72
N LEU A 141 -13.09 5.60 18.62
CA LEU A 141 -11.96 6.50 18.42
C LEU A 141 -10.65 5.74 18.67
N ILE A 142 -9.80 5.68 17.67
CA ILE A 142 -8.55 4.96 17.70
C ILE A 142 -7.43 5.95 17.97
N ILE A 143 -6.71 5.74 19.07
CA ILE A 143 -5.60 6.61 19.48
C ILE A 143 -4.34 5.75 19.65
N ARG A 144 -3.22 6.22 19.09
CA ARG A 144 -1.89 5.69 19.33
C ARG A 144 -1.06 6.72 20.09
N GLN A 145 -0.43 6.28 21.15
CA GLN A 145 0.52 7.09 21.89
C GLN A 145 1.95 6.85 21.38
N PRO A 146 2.87 7.81 21.54
CA PRO A 146 4.26 7.69 21.04
C PRO A 146 5.04 6.51 21.62
N ASP A 147 4.72 6.16 22.87
CA ASP A 147 5.39 5.11 23.66
C ASP A 147 4.73 3.73 23.55
N GLU A 148 3.61 3.62 22.81
CA GLU A 148 2.98 2.31 22.58
C GLU A 148 3.85 1.43 21.68
N PRO A 149 4.00 0.13 22.00
CA PRO A 149 4.71 -0.83 21.16
C PRO A 149 4.15 -0.88 19.73
N LYS A 150 4.96 -1.39 18.80
CA LYS A 150 4.52 -1.60 17.42
C LYS A 150 3.30 -2.54 17.39
N GLY A 151 2.27 -2.15 16.65
CA GLY A 151 1.00 -2.89 16.56
C GLY A 151 -0.02 -2.58 17.65
N GLU A 152 0.32 -1.77 18.65
CA GLU A 152 -0.60 -1.42 19.74
C GLU A 152 -1.26 -0.06 19.54
N TYR A 153 -2.50 0.04 20.00
CA TYR A 153 -3.30 1.26 19.99
C TYR A 153 -4.48 1.12 20.97
N THR A 154 -5.02 2.24 21.42
CA THR A 154 -6.17 2.27 22.33
C THR A 154 -7.45 2.62 21.58
N ILE A 155 -8.56 1.91 21.89
CA ILE A 155 -9.89 2.18 21.34
C ILE A 155 -10.81 2.76 22.43
N TYR A 156 -11.35 3.94 22.16
CA TYR A 156 -12.38 4.56 22.99
C TYR A 156 -13.74 4.42 22.31
N SER A 157 -14.63 3.62 22.89
CA SER A 157 -15.89 3.20 22.27
C SER A 157 -17.16 3.84 22.86
N ASP A 158 -17.00 4.79 23.80
CA ASP A 158 -18.13 5.48 24.38
C ASP A 158 -18.84 6.42 23.37
N SER A 159 -20.04 6.88 23.73
CA SER A 159 -20.88 7.67 22.82
C SER A 159 -20.26 9.03 22.46
N LEU A 160 -19.53 9.66 23.40
CA LEU A 160 -18.88 10.95 23.16
C LEU A 160 -17.71 10.80 22.18
N ALA A 161 -16.88 9.76 22.35
CA ALA A 161 -15.78 9.45 21.44
C ALA A 161 -16.28 9.21 20.01
N LYS A 162 -17.44 8.55 19.84
CA LYS A 162 -18.03 8.29 18.52
C LYS A 162 -18.68 9.50 17.87
N ASN A 163 -19.41 10.31 18.65
CA ASN A 163 -20.22 11.40 18.11
C ASN A 163 -19.45 12.72 18.00
N LYS A 164 -18.44 12.93 18.85
CA LYS A 164 -17.62 14.15 18.92
C LYS A 164 -16.13 13.78 19.06
N PRO A 165 -15.52 13.13 18.05
CA PRO A 165 -14.17 12.59 18.15
C PRO A 165 -13.11 13.67 18.46
N GLN A 166 -13.19 14.85 17.84
CA GLN A 166 -12.25 15.94 18.09
C GLN A 166 -12.35 16.46 19.53
N GLU A 167 -13.57 16.74 20.01
CA GLU A 167 -13.81 17.25 21.37
C GLU A 167 -13.33 16.25 22.43
N TYR A 168 -13.57 14.95 22.19
CA TYR A 168 -13.12 13.89 23.08
C TYR A 168 -11.60 13.77 23.11
N PHE A 169 -10.95 13.79 21.95
CA PHE A 169 -9.50 13.72 21.83
C PHE A 169 -8.80 14.89 22.51
N ASP A 170 -9.30 16.12 22.30
CA ASP A 170 -8.77 17.32 22.96
C ASP A 170 -9.00 17.29 24.48
N GLY A 171 -10.13 16.72 24.91
CA GLY A 171 -10.43 16.48 26.32
C GLY A 171 -9.40 15.56 26.98
N LEU A 172 -9.07 14.43 26.35
CA LEU A 172 -8.07 13.49 26.86
C LEU A 172 -6.68 14.13 26.97
N LYS A 173 -6.26 14.96 26.00
CA LYS A 173 -5.02 15.73 26.06
C LYS A 173 -5.01 16.73 27.20
N ARG A 174 -6.14 17.45 27.39
CA ARG A 174 -6.29 18.46 28.44
C ARG A 174 -6.15 17.88 29.84
N ILE A 175 -6.73 16.71 30.09
CA ILE A 175 -6.62 16.00 31.38
C ILE A 175 -5.36 15.14 31.49
N LYS A 176 -4.43 15.24 30.53
CA LYS A 176 -3.17 14.49 30.48
C LYS A 176 -3.34 12.97 30.51
N ARG A 177 -4.47 12.46 29.99
CA ARG A 177 -4.72 11.03 29.87
C ARG A 177 -3.94 10.40 28.72
N ILE A 178 -3.64 11.21 27.70
CA ILE A 178 -2.81 10.86 26.53
C ILE A 178 -1.77 11.97 26.31
N SER A 179 -0.68 11.62 25.58
CA SER A 179 0.37 12.56 25.18
C SER A 179 -0.15 13.63 24.21
N GLN A 180 0.49 14.80 24.18
CA GLN A 180 0.22 15.83 23.17
C GLN A 180 0.58 15.34 21.75
N GLU A 181 1.54 14.43 21.63
CA GLU A 181 2.02 13.83 20.39
C GLU A 181 1.18 12.62 19.94
N SER A 182 0.16 12.23 20.71
CA SER A 182 -0.72 11.12 20.37
C SER A 182 -1.42 11.36 19.05
N ILE A 183 -1.55 10.32 18.24
CA ILE A 183 -2.22 10.31 16.94
C ILE A 183 -3.65 9.77 17.09
N CYS A 184 -4.63 10.47 16.54
CA CYS A 184 -6.01 9.99 16.44
C CYS A 184 -6.34 9.65 14.99
N PHE A 185 -6.44 8.37 14.65
CA PHE A 185 -6.66 7.89 13.29
C PHE A 185 -8.00 8.37 12.68
N ASN A 186 -9.03 8.55 13.50
CA ASN A 186 -10.34 9.02 13.03
C ASN A 186 -10.35 10.48 12.59
N LEU A 187 -9.33 11.26 12.97
CA LEU A 187 -9.21 12.68 12.65
C LEU A 187 -8.27 12.95 11.47
N LEU A 188 -7.52 11.94 11.02
CA LEU A 188 -6.64 12.05 9.85
C LEU A 188 -7.43 11.87 8.54
N PRO A 189 -6.97 12.48 7.44
CA PRO A 189 -7.35 12.03 6.10
C PRO A 189 -7.09 10.53 5.94
N PHE A 190 -7.97 9.81 5.22
CA PHE A 190 -7.89 8.35 5.18
C PHE A 190 -6.55 7.82 4.66
N ASP A 191 -5.96 8.47 3.66
CA ASP A 191 -4.68 8.04 3.07
C ASP A 191 -3.52 8.23 4.07
N GLU A 192 -3.54 9.30 4.87
CA GLU A 192 -2.57 9.54 5.93
C GLU A 192 -2.75 8.52 7.07
N ALA A 193 -4.00 8.28 7.49
CA ALA A 193 -4.32 7.27 8.47
C ALA A 193 -3.86 5.88 8.02
N LEU A 194 -4.06 5.51 6.75
CA LEU A 194 -3.65 4.23 6.19
C LEU A 194 -2.13 4.10 6.14
N THR A 195 -1.43 5.15 5.72
CA THR A 195 0.04 5.17 5.71
C THR A 195 0.59 4.94 7.10
N THR A 196 0.08 5.68 8.10
CA THR A 196 0.49 5.54 9.50
C THR A 196 0.11 4.15 10.04
N TRP A 197 -1.10 3.63 9.72
CA TRP A 197 -1.57 2.30 10.14
C TRP A 197 -0.65 1.16 9.69
N ARG A 198 -0.07 1.29 8.51
CA ARG A 198 0.85 0.27 7.96
C ARG A 198 2.24 0.27 8.61
N THR A 199 2.58 1.32 9.35
CA THR A 199 3.87 1.45 10.04
C THR A 199 3.82 1.08 11.52
N ILE A 200 2.63 0.95 12.06
CA ILE A 200 2.43 0.47 13.43
C ILE A 200 2.24 -1.05 13.45
#